data_17a6dbd4eec589764d39e51c013546b2
#
_entry.id   17a6dbd4eec589764d39e51c013546b2
#
_cell.length_a   1.000
_cell.length_b   1.000
_cell.length_c   1.000
_cell.angle_alpha   90.00
_cell.angle_beta   90.00
_cell.angle_gamma   90.00
#
_symmetry.space_group_name_H-M   'P 1'
#
loop_
_entity.id
_entity.type
_entity.pdbx_description
1 polymer ?
#
loop_
_entity_poly.entity_id
_entity_poly.type
_entity_poly.pdbx_seq_one_letter_code
_entity_poly.pdbx_strand_id
1 'polypeptide(L)'
;MSTYFYVLLFSLSIPFLFSFHPKINFYKKWSAFFTANFLVSIPFLIWDEIFVRLDVWGFNSKHLSGFSIFSLPIEEILFFIVIPYCCVFTYEVFSIFFVKVSFNTKKINLTLGTILLISSVFLFDRLYSFYTFFSLSLILIYLYFFNKKFLKDFYLTYLLITITFFIIVNGILTGGMTGGFLNQPPVWYNNSENLNIRFWTIPVEDFFYSFLLLLTNIWLYEIFKERFYQKK
;
A
#
# COMPACT_ATOMS: atom_id res chain seq x y z
N MET A 1 -20.70 0.71 -14.35
CA MET A 1 -19.67 0.95 -13.30
C MET A 1 -18.58 -0.05 -13.49
N SER A 2 -17.32 0.34 -13.31
CA SER A 2 -16.16 -0.51 -13.53
C SER A 2 -15.94 -1.50 -12.39
N THR A 3 -15.35 -2.66 -12.69
CA THR A 3 -14.96 -3.65 -11.66
C THR A 3 -14.03 -3.01 -10.63
N TYR A 4 -13.07 -2.20 -11.09
CA TYR A 4 -12.13 -1.52 -10.21
C TYR A 4 -12.84 -0.59 -9.22
N PHE A 5 -13.79 0.20 -9.70
CA PHE A 5 -14.56 1.10 -8.84
C PHE A 5 -15.36 0.35 -7.75
N TYR A 6 -15.97 -0.80 -8.10
CA TYR A 6 -16.66 -1.63 -7.10
C TYR A 6 -15.70 -2.15 -6.02
N VAL A 7 -14.50 -2.58 -6.40
CA VAL A 7 -13.48 -3.01 -5.42
C VAL A 7 -13.18 -1.89 -4.43
N LEU A 8 -12.98 -0.66 -4.91
CA LEU A 8 -12.73 0.50 -4.03
C LEU A 8 -13.94 0.82 -3.13
N LEU A 9 -15.14 0.81 -3.68
CA LEU A 9 -16.36 1.11 -2.94
C LEU A 9 -16.62 0.11 -1.82
N PHE A 10 -16.49 -1.19 -2.11
CA PHE A 10 -16.65 -2.24 -1.10
C PHE A 10 -15.55 -2.20 -0.05
N SER A 11 -14.31 -1.94 -0.44
CA SER A 11 -13.20 -1.77 0.51
C SER A 11 -13.43 -0.62 1.48
N LEU A 12 -13.93 0.51 0.99
CA LEU A 12 -14.19 1.71 1.77
C LEU A 12 -15.37 1.57 2.73
N SER A 13 -16.39 0.80 2.37
CA SER A 13 -17.70 0.81 3.04
C SER A 13 -17.62 0.56 4.55
N ILE A 14 -16.97 -0.51 4.98
CA ILE A 14 -16.83 -0.85 6.40
C ILE A 14 -15.92 0.14 7.14
N PRO A 15 -14.68 0.43 6.69
CA PRO A 15 -13.82 1.41 7.34
C PRO A 15 -14.46 2.79 7.47
N PHE A 16 -15.18 3.25 6.45
CA PHE A 16 -15.84 4.55 6.48
C PHE A 16 -16.96 4.59 7.54
N LEU A 17 -17.87 3.60 7.54
CA LEU A 17 -18.96 3.54 8.51
C LEU A 17 -18.44 3.45 9.95
N PHE A 18 -17.46 2.59 10.20
CA PHE A 18 -16.88 2.41 11.54
C PHE A 18 -15.94 3.55 11.97
N SER A 19 -15.56 4.46 11.08
CA SER A 19 -14.82 5.67 11.45
C SER A 19 -15.57 6.55 12.44
N PHE A 20 -16.89 6.46 12.47
CA PHE A 20 -17.76 7.20 13.40
C PHE A 20 -18.06 6.44 14.68
N HIS A 21 -17.60 5.21 14.82
CA HIS A 21 -17.86 4.40 16.02
C HIS A 21 -17.25 5.06 17.28
N PRO A 22 -18.00 5.19 18.40
CA PRO A 22 -17.58 5.98 19.59
C PRO A 22 -16.24 5.55 20.21
N LYS A 23 -15.87 4.27 20.10
CA LYS A 23 -14.58 3.77 20.63
C LYS A 23 -13.41 4.05 19.70
N ILE A 24 -13.64 4.25 18.39
CA ILE A 24 -12.59 4.44 17.39
C ILE A 24 -12.40 5.92 17.11
N ASN A 25 -13.49 6.65 16.81
CA ASN A 25 -13.51 8.08 16.52
C ASN A 25 -12.48 8.49 15.44
N PHE A 26 -12.26 7.63 14.41
CA PHE A 26 -11.22 7.88 13.42
C PHE A 26 -11.50 9.15 12.61
N TYR A 27 -12.77 9.51 12.39
CA TYR A 27 -13.15 10.75 11.71
C TYR A 27 -12.53 12.00 12.35
N LYS A 28 -12.29 12.00 13.67
CA LYS A 28 -11.62 13.10 14.36
C LYS A 28 -10.12 13.22 13.99
N LYS A 29 -9.55 12.20 13.39
CA LYS A 29 -8.14 12.13 12.98
C LYS A 29 -7.95 12.28 11.46
N TRP A 30 -9.02 12.57 10.72
CA TRP A 30 -8.98 12.71 9.26
C TRP A 30 -8.02 13.80 8.78
N SER A 31 -7.88 14.92 9.48
CA SER A 31 -6.91 15.95 9.10
C SER A 31 -5.47 15.41 9.11
N ALA A 32 -5.10 14.60 10.11
CA ALA A 32 -3.79 13.95 10.12
C ALA A 32 -3.64 12.94 8.98
N PHE A 33 -4.68 12.11 8.75
CA PHE A 33 -4.68 11.13 7.68
C PHE A 33 -4.58 11.80 6.30
N PHE A 34 -5.46 12.74 5.97
CA PHE A 34 -5.47 13.35 4.64
C PHE A 34 -4.21 14.16 4.36
N THR A 35 -3.62 14.82 5.37
CA THR A 35 -2.33 15.50 5.22
C THR A 35 -1.21 14.50 4.93
N ALA A 36 -1.13 13.41 5.67
CA ALA A 36 -0.14 12.36 5.45
C ALA A 36 -0.33 11.69 4.07
N ASN A 37 -1.54 11.28 3.77
CA ASN A 37 -1.87 10.60 2.52
C ASN A 37 -1.60 11.48 1.30
N PHE A 38 -1.95 12.76 1.33
CA PHE A 38 -1.64 13.69 0.24
C PHE A 38 -0.15 13.75 -0.06
N LEU A 39 0.69 13.86 0.97
CA LEU A 39 2.15 13.91 0.81
C LEU A 39 2.73 12.59 0.30
N VAL A 40 2.14 11.46 0.66
CA VAL A 40 2.58 10.13 0.20
C VAL A 40 2.06 9.84 -1.20
N SER A 41 0.81 10.14 -1.49
CA SER A 41 0.19 9.81 -2.77
C SER A 41 0.84 10.53 -3.96
N ILE A 42 1.32 11.76 -3.79
CA ILE A 42 1.96 12.50 -4.90
C ILE A 42 3.16 11.73 -5.47
N PRO A 43 4.21 11.37 -4.71
CA PRO A 43 5.34 10.63 -5.28
C PRO A 43 4.95 9.25 -5.82
N PHE A 44 3.97 8.57 -5.22
CA PHE A 44 3.49 7.29 -5.72
C PHE A 44 2.71 7.42 -7.03
N LEU A 45 1.87 8.44 -7.18
CA LEU A 45 1.16 8.73 -8.44
C LEU A 45 2.12 9.14 -9.56
N ILE A 46 3.20 9.87 -9.25
CA ILE A 46 4.26 10.18 -10.22
C ILE A 46 4.97 8.89 -10.64
N TRP A 47 5.29 8.02 -9.70
CA TRP A 47 5.88 6.71 -9.96
C TRP A 47 4.98 5.86 -10.85
N ASP A 48 3.70 5.79 -10.53
CA ASP A 48 2.69 5.02 -11.26
C ASP A 48 2.56 5.55 -12.71
N GLU A 49 2.44 6.86 -12.90
CA GLU A 49 2.39 7.50 -14.22
C GLU A 49 3.63 7.16 -15.07
N ILE A 50 4.83 7.22 -14.47
CA ILE A 50 6.08 6.87 -15.15
C ILE A 50 6.07 5.40 -15.57
N PHE A 51 5.64 4.50 -14.69
CA PHE A 51 5.67 3.07 -14.94
C PHE A 51 4.61 2.62 -15.95
N VAL A 52 3.46 3.27 -15.97
CA VAL A 52 2.46 3.07 -17.04
C VAL A 52 3.02 3.49 -18.39
N ARG A 53 3.72 4.63 -18.47
CA ARG A 53 4.36 5.10 -19.73
C ARG A 53 5.52 4.23 -20.20
N LEU A 54 6.17 3.54 -19.28
CA LEU A 54 7.27 2.61 -19.56
C LEU A 54 6.77 1.17 -19.80
N ASP A 55 5.46 0.95 -19.86
CA ASP A 55 4.84 -0.37 -20.01
C ASP A 55 5.30 -1.41 -18.96
N VAL A 56 5.61 -0.93 -17.74
CA VAL A 56 5.93 -1.81 -16.59
C VAL A 56 4.66 -2.48 -16.06
N TRP A 57 3.57 -1.73 -15.98
CA TRP A 57 2.20 -2.21 -15.76
C TRP A 57 1.20 -1.32 -16.50
N GLY A 58 -0.05 -1.71 -16.49
CA GLY A 58 -1.10 -0.90 -17.07
C GLY A 58 -2.50 -1.40 -16.73
N PHE A 59 -3.48 -0.73 -17.28
CA PHE A 59 -4.87 -0.90 -16.92
C PHE A 59 -5.71 -1.35 -18.13
N ASN A 60 -6.66 -2.25 -17.87
CA ASN A 60 -7.57 -2.72 -18.90
C ASN A 60 -8.86 -1.89 -18.93
N SER A 61 -9.10 -1.20 -20.02
CA SER A 61 -10.25 -0.31 -20.21
C SER A 61 -11.62 -0.98 -20.00
N LYS A 62 -11.73 -2.30 -20.15
CA LYS A 62 -12.96 -3.06 -19.89
C LYS A 62 -13.41 -3.02 -18.44
N HIS A 63 -12.49 -2.76 -17.51
CA HIS A 63 -12.74 -2.75 -16.07
C HIS A 63 -12.75 -1.35 -15.46
N LEU A 64 -12.65 -0.30 -16.30
CA LEU A 64 -12.57 1.10 -15.91
C LEU A 64 -13.81 1.89 -16.30
N SER A 65 -13.97 3.06 -15.68
CA SER A 65 -15.06 4.00 -16.02
C SER A 65 -14.82 4.78 -17.32
N GLY A 66 -13.56 4.80 -17.79
CA GLY A 66 -13.14 5.53 -18.99
C GLY A 66 -12.65 6.95 -18.74
N PHE A 67 -12.64 7.42 -17.48
CA PHE A 67 -12.03 8.70 -17.12
C PHE A 67 -10.58 8.50 -16.69
N SER A 68 -9.68 9.33 -17.23
CA SER A 68 -8.26 9.29 -16.86
C SER A 68 -7.68 10.70 -16.75
N ILE A 69 -6.67 10.83 -15.92
CA ILE A 69 -5.83 12.02 -15.79
C ILE A 69 -4.41 11.59 -16.19
N PHE A 70 -3.90 12.17 -17.27
CA PHE A 70 -2.71 11.66 -17.96
C PHE A 70 -2.90 10.19 -18.39
N SER A 71 -1.99 9.29 -18.03
CA SER A 71 -2.09 7.86 -18.32
C SER A 71 -2.83 7.05 -17.25
N LEU A 72 -3.17 7.69 -16.10
CA LEU A 72 -3.78 7.01 -14.95
C LEU A 72 -5.31 7.08 -15.01
N PRO A 73 -6.02 5.96 -14.88
CA PRO A 73 -7.46 5.97 -14.69
C PRO A 73 -7.83 6.59 -13.34
N ILE A 74 -9.01 7.22 -13.27
CA ILE A 74 -9.48 7.86 -12.03
C ILE A 74 -9.56 6.86 -10.87
N GLU A 75 -9.86 5.60 -11.16
CA GLU A 75 -9.89 4.53 -10.18
C GLU A 75 -8.53 4.31 -9.51
N GLU A 76 -7.43 4.40 -10.27
CA GLU A 76 -6.08 4.29 -9.70
C GLU A 76 -5.76 5.47 -8.79
N ILE A 77 -6.11 6.69 -9.20
CA ILE A 77 -5.95 7.87 -8.36
C ILE A 77 -6.74 7.73 -7.05
N LEU A 78 -7.97 7.22 -7.13
CA LEU A 78 -8.80 6.93 -5.96
C LEU A 78 -8.24 5.79 -5.11
N PHE A 79 -7.58 4.81 -5.71
CA PHE A 79 -6.90 3.71 -5.00
C PHE A 79 -5.89 4.26 -3.99
N PHE A 80 -5.06 5.24 -4.38
CA PHE A 80 -4.08 5.87 -3.50
C PHE A 80 -4.69 6.70 -2.36
N ILE A 81 -5.99 6.92 -2.35
CA ILE A 81 -6.72 7.53 -1.23
C ILE A 81 -7.47 6.47 -0.42
N VAL A 82 -8.25 5.64 -1.09
CA VAL A 82 -9.17 4.69 -0.48
C VAL A 82 -8.44 3.57 0.25
N ILE A 83 -7.45 2.94 -0.39
CA ILE A 83 -6.73 1.81 0.22
C ILE A 83 -5.89 2.25 1.42
N PRO A 84 -5.08 3.32 1.35
CA PRO A 84 -4.43 3.86 2.54
C PRO A 84 -5.40 4.27 3.65
N TYR A 85 -6.58 4.83 3.31
CA TYR A 85 -7.62 5.12 4.30
C TYR A 85 -8.06 3.87 5.06
N CYS A 86 -8.39 2.81 4.35
CA CYS A 86 -8.81 1.54 4.95
C CYS A 86 -7.71 0.94 5.84
N CYS A 87 -6.46 1.05 5.39
CA CYS A 87 -5.31 0.49 6.09
C CYS A 87 -4.94 1.30 7.35
N VAL A 88 -4.95 2.64 7.28
CA VAL A 88 -4.70 3.50 8.45
C VAL A 88 -5.85 3.39 9.45
N PHE A 89 -7.10 3.27 9.00
CA PHE A 89 -8.23 2.95 9.86
C PHE A 89 -8.00 1.61 10.59
N THR A 90 -7.61 0.57 9.87
CA THR A 90 -7.32 -0.75 10.46
C THR A 90 -6.18 -0.68 11.47
N TYR A 91 -5.13 0.10 11.17
CA TYR A 91 -4.04 0.38 12.11
C TYR A 91 -4.53 1.04 13.40
N GLU A 92 -5.41 2.03 13.32
CA GLU A 92 -5.99 2.68 14.50
C GLU A 92 -6.86 1.70 15.31
N VAL A 93 -7.68 0.89 14.65
CA VAL A 93 -8.46 -0.17 15.31
C VAL A 93 -7.54 -1.16 16.00
N PHE A 94 -6.48 -1.60 15.33
CA PHE A 94 -5.51 -2.53 15.89
C PHE A 94 -4.85 -1.96 17.14
N SER A 95 -4.42 -0.71 17.11
CA SER A 95 -3.75 -0.05 18.23
C SER A 95 -4.65 0.11 19.47
N ILE A 96 -5.99 0.13 19.29
CA ILE A 96 -6.97 0.26 20.38
C ILE A 96 -7.34 -1.09 20.99
N PHE A 97 -7.55 -2.11 20.16
CA PHE A 97 -8.21 -3.35 20.60
C PHE A 97 -7.28 -4.55 20.76
N PHE A 98 -6.08 -4.53 20.21
CA PHE A 98 -5.20 -5.69 20.22
C PHE A 98 -4.08 -5.60 21.25
N VAL A 99 -3.66 -6.76 21.75
CA VAL A 99 -2.58 -6.88 22.74
C VAL A 99 -1.24 -6.52 22.11
N LYS A 100 -0.48 -5.69 22.80
CA LYS A 100 0.86 -5.28 22.38
C LYS A 100 1.85 -6.43 22.50
N VAL A 101 2.22 -7.00 21.37
CA VAL A 101 3.29 -8.01 21.30
C VAL A 101 4.65 -7.32 21.28
N SER A 102 5.63 -7.86 21.99
CA SER A 102 6.98 -7.30 22.00
C SER A 102 7.92 -8.11 21.11
N PHE A 103 8.52 -7.46 20.12
CA PHE A 103 9.57 -8.03 19.26
C PHE A 103 10.54 -6.93 18.81
N ASN A 104 11.69 -7.34 18.27
CA ASN A 104 12.76 -6.43 17.91
C ASN A 104 12.59 -5.90 16.47
N THR A 105 11.88 -4.78 16.32
CA THR A 105 11.68 -4.10 15.04
C THR A 105 12.98 -3.62 14.39
N LYS A 106 13.99 -3.22 15.18
CA LYS A 106 15.29 -2.83 14.64
C LYS A 106 15.95 -3.97 13.90
N LYS A 107 15.98 -5.18 14.50
CA LYS A 107 16.57 -6.34 13.85
C LYS A 107 15.83 -6.68 12.54
N ILE A 108 14.50 -6.62 12.55
CA ILE A 108 13.68 -6.85 11.36
C ILE A 108 13.99 -5.82 10.28
N ASN A 109 14.00 -4.53 10.62
CA ASN A 109 14.28 -3.45 9.67
C ASN A 109 15.66 -3.60 9.03
N LEU A 110 16.68 -3.88 9.83
CA LEU A 110 18.04 -4.06 9.30
C LEU A 110 18.13 -5.29 8.39
N THR A 111 17.65 -6.44 8.87
CA THR A 111 17.74 -7.69 8.11
C THR A 111 16.96 -7.60 6.80
N LEU A 112 15.70 -7.18 6.86
CA LEU A 112 14.86 -7.06 5.66
C LEU A 112 15.40 -5.95 4.73
N GLY A 113 15.77 -4.79 5.28
CA GLY A 113 16.36 -3.70 4.49
C GLY A 113 17.64 -4.11 3.77
N THR A 114 18.55 -4.83 4.45
CA THR A 114 19.79 -5.30 3.83
C THR A 114 19.52 -6.34 2.74
N ILE A 115 18.61 -7.31 2.98
CA ILE A 115 18.25 -8.32 1.97
C ILE A 115 17.67 -7.63 0.74
N LEU A 116 16.73 -6.70 0.91
CA LEU A 116 16.11 -5.99 -0.21
C LEU A 116 17.11 -5.11 -0.97
N LEU A 117 18.04 -4.46 -0.25
CA LEU A 117 19.09 -3.66 -0.89
C LEU A 117 20.00 -4.52 -1.76
N ILE A 118 20.45 -5.67 -1.24
CA ILE A 118 21.28 -6.60 -2.00
C ILE A 118 20.49 -7.15 -3.20
N SER A 119 19.24 -7.57 -2.99
CA SER A 119 18.37 -8.07 -4.07
C SER A 119 18.16 -7.04 -5.17
N SER A 120 17.97 -5.76 -4.82
CA SER A 120 17.77 -4.70 -5.82
C SER A 120 18.97 -4.54 -6.74
N VAL A 121 20.20 -4.69 -6.23
CA VAL A 121 21.42 -4.62 -7.06
C VAL A 121 21.46 -5.72 -8.13
N PHE A 122 20.96 -6.91 -7.83
CA PHE A 122 20.90 -8.03 -8.79
C PHE A 122 19.69 -7.94 -9.76
N LEU A 123 18.75 -7.05 -9.49
CA LEU A 123 17.51 -6.88 -10.25
C LEU A 123 17.42 -5.51 -10.93
N PHE A 124 18.58 -4.87 -11.17
CA PHE A 124 18.64 -3.51 -11.74
C PHE A 124 18.06 -3.42 -13.16
N ASP A 125 17.98 -4.54 -13.87
CA ASP A 125 17.40 -4.70 -15.21
C ASP A 125 15.87 -4.84 -15.20
N ARG A 126 15.24 -4.98 -14.01
CA ARG A 126 13.79 -5.13 -13.82
C ARG A 126 13.24 -3.96 -13.03
N LEU A 127 12.66 -3.00 -13.72
CA LEU A 127 12.27 -1.71 -13.14
C LEU A 127 11.37 -1.86 -11.90
N TYR A 128 10.36 -2.75 -11.97
CA TYR A 128 9.44 -2.92 -10.85
C TYR A 128 10.14 -3.49 -9.61
N SER A 129 10.87 -4.59 -9.78
CA SER A 129 11.59 -5.22 -8.68
C SER A 129 12.65 -4.28 -8.10
N PHE A 130 13.45 -3.64 -8.98
CA PHE A 130 14.51 -2.73 -8.57
C PHE A 130 14.00 -1.56 -7.73
N TYR A 131 13.09 -0.75 -8.30
CA TYR A 131 12.64 0.46 -7.61
C TYR A 131 11.87 0.15 -6.33
N THR A 132 11.07 -0.92 -6.31
CA THR A 132 10.31 -1.32 -5.12
C THR A 132 11.24 -1.77 -4.00
N PHE A 133 12.19 -2.67 -4.29
CA PHE A 133 13.09 -3.20 -3.28
C PHE A 133 14.09 -2.14 -2.80
N PHE A 134 14.63 -1.34 -3.72
CA PHE A 134 15.54 -0.26 -3.40
C PHE A 134 14.88 0.79 -2.50
N SER A 135 13.72 1.31 -2.88
CA SER A 135 13.01 2.34 -2.10
C SER A 135 12.62 1.85 -0.72
N LEU A 136 12.09 0.62 -0.63
CA LEU A 136 11.72 0.03 0.66
C LEU A 136 12.96 -0.21 1.53
N SER A 137 14.06 -0.68 0.95
CA SER A 137 15.31 -0.90 1.70
C SER A 137 15.84 0.37 2.34
N LEU A 138 15.83 1.50 1.63
CA LEU A 138 16.28 2.78 2.15
C LEU A 138 15.46 3.23 3.36
N ILE A 139 14.14 3.09 3.29
CA ILE A 139 13.25 3.45 4.41
C ILE A 139 13.45 2.52 5.61
N LEU A 140 13.58 1.21 5.39
CA LEU A 140 13.81 0.25 6.48
C LEU A 140 15.15 0.49 7.18
N ILE A 141 16.23 0.75 6.41
CA ILE A 141 17.54 1.09 6.97
C ILE A 141 17.48 2.42 7.73
N TYR A 142 16.80 3.43 7.20
CA TYR A 142 16.57 4.67 7.93
C TYR A 142 15.84 4.42 9.26
N LEU A 143 14.78 3.63 9.26
CA LEU A 143 14.00 3.31 10.47
C LEU A 143 14.76 2.38 11.45
N TYR A 144 15.79 1.68 11.03
CA TYR A 144 16.71 1.00 11.94
C TYR A 144 17.46 2.00 12.84
N PHE A 145 17.94 3.10 12.26
CA PHE A 145 18.65 4.13 13.04
C PHE A 145 17.69 4.95 13.90
N PHE A 146 16.51 5.29 13.38
CA PHE A 146 15.51 6.15 14.01
C PHE A 146 14.30 5.34 14.50
N ASN A 147 14.54 4.34 15.33
CA ASN A 147 13.51 3.42 15.82
C ASN A 147 12.25 4.14 16.33
N LYS A 148 11.11 3.91 15.69
CA LYS A 148 9.83 4.53 16.00
C LYS A 148 8.91 3.57 16.75
N LYS A 149 8.15 4.08 17.71
CA LYS A 149 7.26 3.26 18.56
C LYS A 149 6.15 2.58 17.76
N PHE A 150 5.62 3.24 16.73
CA PHE A 150 4.53 2.74 15.89
C PHE A 150 4.88 1.48 15.08
N LEU A 151 6.16 1.18 14.88
CA LEU A 151 6.60 0.08 14.00
C LEU A 151 6.08 -1.30 14.42
N LYS A 152 5.93 -1.55 15.73
CA LYS A 152 5.39 -2.84 16.20
C LYS A 152 3.95 -3.03 15.76
N ASP A 153 3.13 -2.01 16.02
CA ASP A 153 1.72 -2.01 15.65
C ASP A 153 1.56 -2.04 14.12
N PHE A 154 2.45 -1.33 13.40
CA PHE A 154 2.50 -1.39 11.94
C PHE A 154 2.76 -2.81 11.41
N TYR A 155 3.80 -3.50 11.87
CA TYR A 155 4.13 -4.84 11.37
C TYR A 155 2.97 -5.84 11.58
N LEU A 156 2.35 -5.81 12.75
CA LEU A 156 1.22 -6.69 13.06
C LEU A 156 -0.02 -6.34 12.23
N THR A 157 -0.28 -5.04 12.06
CA THR A 157 -1.39 -4.57 11.23
C THR A 157 -1.16 -4.92 9.75
N TYR A 158 0.07 -4.73 9.25
CA TYR A 158 0.41 -5.09 7.88
C TYR A 158 0.22 -6.59 7.61
N LEU A 159 0.66 -7.44 8.53
CA LEU A 159 0.43 -8.89 8.43
C LEU A 159 -1.07 -9.21 8.40
N LEU A 160 -1.87 -8.61 9.28
CA LEU A 160 -3.31 -8.79 9.30
C LEU A 160 -3.96 -8.35 7.98
N ILE A 161 -3.63 -7.14 7.51
CA ILE A 161 -4.15 -6.58 6.25
C ILE A 161 -3.78 -7.49 5.07
N THR A 162 -2.53 -7.97 5.03
CA THR A 162 -2.04 -8.82 3.95
C THR A 162 -2.84 -10.12 3.85
N ILE A 163 -3.07 -10.79 4.96
CA ILE A 163 -3.77 -12.08 4.99
C ILE A 163 -5.28 -11.93 4.72
N THR A 164 -5.89 -10.82 5.14
CA THR A 164 -7.34 -10.63 5.05
C THR A 164 -7.77 -9.86 3.81
N PHE A 165 -7.32 -8.62 3.65
CA PHE A 165 -7.83 -7.69 2.64
C PHE A 165 -6.97 -7.63 1.39
N PHE A 166 -5.64 -7.56 1.55
CA PHE A 166 -4.73 -7.36 0.43
C PHE A 166 -4.82 -8.50 -0.60
N ILE A 167 -4.77 -9.75 -0.16
CA ILE A 167 -4.87 -10.92 -1.05
C ILE A 167 -6.18 -10.89 -1.83
N ILE A 168 -7.30 -10.50 -1.20
CA ILE A 168 -8.60 -10.43 -1.88
C ILE A 168 -8.64 -9.25 -2.85
N VAL A 169 -8.36 -8.05 -2.38
CA VAL A 169 -8.47 -6.82 -3.17
C VAL A 169 -7.49 -6.85 -4.35
N ASN A 170 -6.21 -7.07 -4.07
CA ASN A 170 -5.19 -7.10 -5.10
C ASN A 170 -5.32 -8.34 -6.00
N GLY A 171 -5.71 -9.48 -5.44
CA GLY A 171 -6.01 -10.68 -6.22
C GLY A 171 -7.12 -10.45 -7.25
N ILE A 172 -8.20 -9.76 -6.89
CA ILE A 172 -9.27 -9.39 -7.84
C ILE A 172 -8.71 -8.48 -8.94
N LEU A 173 -7.94 -7.45 -8.56
CA LEU A 173 -7.37 -6.48 -9.52
C LEU A 173 -6.36 -7.13 -10.48
N THR A 174 -5.62 -8.14 -10.03
CA THR A 174 -4.58 -8.81 -10.83
C THR A 174 -5.06 -10.05 -11.59
N GLY A 175 -6.36 -10.36 -11.55
CA GLY A 175 -6.95 -11.40 -12.39
C GLY A 175 -7.68 -12.53 -11.68
N GLY A 176 -7.87 -12.47 -10.37
CA GLY A 176 -8.55 -13.51 -9.61
C GLY A 176 -10.00 -13.75 -10.02
N MET A 177 -10.68 -12.74 -10.56
CA MET A 177 -12.05 -12.85 -11.07
C MET A 177 -12.13 -13.03 -12.61
N THR A 178 -11.03 -12.82 -13.33
CA THR A 178 -10.97 -13.00 -14.80
C THR A 178 -10.46 -14.37 -15.23
N GLY A 179 -10.18 -15.25 -14.27
CA GLY A 179 -9.65 -16.59 -14.54
C GLY A 179 -8.12 -16.65 -14.69
N GLY A 180 -7.41 -15.60 -14.26
CA GLY A 180 -5.96 -15.54 -14.23
C GLY A 180 -5.36 -14.24 -14.74
N PHE A 181 -4.10 -14.01 -14.42
CA PHE A 181 -3.38 -12.77 -14.75
C PHE A 181 -3.11 -12.58 -16.26
N LEU A 182 -3.28 -13.61 -17.08
CA LEU A 182 -3.21 -13.53 -18.53
C LEU A 182 -4.56 -13.24 -19.19
N ASN A 183 -5.67 -13.34 -18.45
CA ASN A 183 -7.02 -13.23 -18.98
C ASN A 183 -7.59 -11.82 -18.82
N GLN A 184 -6.88 -10.82 -19.33
CA GLN A 184 -7.30 -9.42 -19.34
C GLN A 184 -7.73 -8.89 -17.93
N PRO A 185 -6.86 -8.98 -16.91
CA PRO A 185 -7.15 -8.47 -15.58
C PRO A 185 -7.37 -6.96 -15.60
N PRO A 186 -8.00 -6.38 -14.55
CA PRO A 186 -8.08 -4.91 -14.36
C PRO A 186 -6.72 -4.23 -14.43
N VAL A 187 -5.72 -4.81 -13.75
CA VAL A 187 -4.32 -4.36 -13.75
C VAL A 187 -3.44 -5.49 -14.30
N TRP A 188 -2.68 -5.20 -15.32
CA TRP A 188 -1.72 -6.15 -15.90
C TRP A 188 -0.28 -5.70 -15.64
N TYR A 189 0.65 -6.64 -15.62
CA TYR A 189 2.08 -6.40 -15.38
C TYR A 189 2.93 -6.98 -16.50
N ASN A 190 3.96 -6.25 -16.90
CA ASN A 190 5.00 -6.75 -17.78
C ASN A 190 5.95 -7.66 -16.98
N ASN A 191 5.92 -8.95 -17.30
CA ASN A 191 6.72 -9.95 -16.57
C ASN A 191 8.24 -9.83 -16.81
N SER A 192 8.69 -9.04 -17.80
CA SER A 192 10.12 -8.72 -17.97
C SER A 192 10.62 -7.71 -16.94
N GLU A 193 9.71 -6.90 -16.37
CA GLU A 193 10.02 -5.83 -15.43
C GLU A 193 9.87 -6.24 -13.96
N ASN A 194 9.50 -7.50 -13.70
CA ASN A 194 9.34 -8.06 -12.35
C ASN A 194 9.95 -9.47 -12.26
N LEU A 195 9.93 -10.10 -11.11
CA LEU A 195 10.48 -11.45 -10.89
C LEU A 195 9.69 -12.54 -11.60
N ASN A 196 8.51 -12.24 -12.14
CA ASN A 196 7.56 -13.20 -12.69
C ASN A 196 7.15 -14.31 -11.68
N ILE A 197 7.28 -14.00 -10.39
CA ILE A 197 6.83 -14.84 -9.28
C ILE A 197 5.53 -14.26 -8.74
N ARG A 198 4.51 -15.11 -8.61
CA ARG A 198 3.19 -14.68 -8.14
C ARG A 198 2.69 -15.54 -6.99
N PHE A 199 1.99 -14.90 -6.08
CA PHE A 199 1.12 -15.59 -5.14
C PHE A 199 -0.32 -15.45 -5.66
N TRP A 200 -0.92 -16.56 -6.09
CA TRP A 200 -2.17 -16.58 -6.86
C TRP A 200 -1.99 -15.80 -8.18
N THR A 201 -2.57 -14.60 -8.31
CA THR A 201 -2.40 -13.71 -9.47
C THR A 201 -1.50 -12.51 -9.20
N ILE A 202 -1.13 -12.28 -7.95
CA ILE A 202 -0.46 -11.10 -7.42
C ILE A 202 1.06 -11.23 -7.59
N PRO A 203 1.75 -10.31 -8.28
CA PRO A 203 3.21 -10.26 -8.29
C PRO A 203 3.77 -10.17 -6.87
N VAL A 204 4.89 -10.84 -6.62
CA VAL A 204 5.50 -10.79 -5.27
C VAL A 204 5.94 -9.36 -4.91
N GLU A 205 6.28 -8.55 -5.87
CA GLU A 205 6.64 -7.14 -5.69
C GLU A 205 5.50 -6.32 -5.07
N ASP A 206 4.24 -6.64 -5.37
CA ASP A 206 3.08 -5.93 -4.84
C ASP A 206 3.01 -6.01 -3.30
N PHE A 207 3.50 -7.09 -2.71
CA PHE A 207 3.62 -7.19 -1.25
C PHE A 207 4.62 -6.17 -0.69
N PHE A 208 5.72 -5.94 -1.37
CA PHE A 208 6.73 -4.96 -0.95
C PHE A 208 6.32 -3.53 -1.30
N TYR A 209 5.66 -3.33 -2.43
CA TYR A 209 5.10 -2.05 -2.84
C TYR A 209 4.00 -1.58 -1.87
N SER A 210 3.07 -2.47 -1.54
CA SER A 210 2.03 -2.17 -0.54
C SER A 210 2.63 -1.92 0.85
N PHE A 211 3.67 -2.69 1.24
CA PHE A 211 4.40 -2.44 2.48
C PHE A 211 4.99 -1.02 2.51
N LEU A 212 5.66 -0.61 1.43
CA LEU A 212 6.24 0.72 1.30
C LEU A 212 5.18 1.83 1.38
N LEU A 213 4.09 1.68 0.62
CA LEU A 213 2.96 2.63 0.60
C LEU A 213 2.33 2.78 1.99
N LEU A 214 2.07 1.67 2.68
CA LEU A 214 1.42 1.69 3.99
C LEU A 214 2.36 2.17 5.09
N LEU A 215 3.63 1.75 5.06
CA LEU A 215 4.64 2.20 6.02
C LEU A 215 4.81 3.72 5.98
N THR A 216 4.92 4.30 4.79
CA THR A 216 5.07 5.75 4.62
C THR A 216 3.81 6.50 5.03
N ASN A 217 2.62 6.00 4.69
CA ASN A 217 1.35 6.59 5.11
C ASN A 217 1.20 6.59 6.64
N ILE A 218 1.41 5.44 7.29
CA ILE A 218 1.27 5.32 8.76
C ILE A 218 2.34 6.12 9.48
N TRP A 219 3.57 6.15 8.95
CA TRP A 219 4.64 6.95 9.55
C TRP A 219 4.32 8.45 9.54
N LEU A 220 3.93 9.01 8.40
CA LEU A 220 3.53 10.42 8.32
C LEU A 220 2.23 10.68 9.09
N TYR A 221 1.28 9.76 9.06
CA TYR A 221 0.07 9.85 9.88
C TYR A 221 0.38 9.97 11.38
N GLU A 222 1.27 9.16 11.93
CA GLU A 222 1.68 9.26 13.35
C GLU A 222 2.33 10.62 13.64
N ILE A 223 3.18 11.13 12.75
CA ILE A 223 3.79 12.47 12.90
C ILE A 223 2.71 13.56 12.96
N PHE A 224 1.75 13.55 12.02
CA PHE A 224 0.69 14.57 11.99
C PHE A 224 -0.33 14.38 13.11
N LYS A 225 -0.61 13.14 13.51
CA LYS A 225 -1.45 12.85 14.67
C LYS A 225 -0.85 13.43 15.94
N GLU A 226 0.43 13.25 16.20
CA GLU A 226 1.13 13.87 17.32
C GLU A 226 1.08 15.40 17.21
N ARG A 227 1.35 15.95 16.03
CA ARG A 227 1.39 17.40 15.82
C ARG A 227 0.03 18.08 16.03
N PHE A 228 -1.06 17.47 15.58
CA PHE A 228 -2.39 18.09 15.59
C PHE A 228 -3.17 17.83 16.87
N TYR A 229 -2.94 16.70 17.56
CA TYR A 229 -3.79 16.24 18.66
C TYR A 229 -3.09 16.05 20.00
N GLN A 230 -1.75 16.01 20.07
CA GLN A 230 -1.03 15.84 21.34
C GLN A 230 -0.47 17.16 21.92
N LYS A 231 -0.74 18.30 21.29
CA LYS A 231 -0.39 19.66 21.81
C LYS A 231 -1.50 20.28 22.68
N LYS A 232 -2.18 19.46 23.50
CA LYS A 232 -3.03 20.00 24.57
C LYS A 232 -2.59 19.47 25.91
#